data_514d270ab26cc55f676775005f4d679e
#
_entry.id   514d270ab26cc55f676775005f4d679e
#
_cell.length_a   1.000
_cell.length_b   1.000
_cell.length_c   1.000
_cell.angle_alpha   90.00
_cell.angle_beta   90.00
_cell.angle_gamma   90.00
#
_symmetry.space_group_name_H-M   'P 1'
#
loop_
_entity.id
_entity.type
_entity.pdbx_description
1 polymer ?
#
loop_
_entity_poly.entity_id
_entity_poly.type
_entity_poly.pdbx_seq_one_letter_code
_entity_poly.pdbx_strand_id
1 'polypeptide(L)'
;MAVEEIKRITEDLKENFEYVLDTRKYGKRDAWYVMRPDPLGKTWPIYRGDCEDFSLTVLYHYSGKSWLKFWYYLFTYKAHMRYCYVDTPDRGHAVLNFGDIYIDNIFGTTTTKDEMEARGYVFRAPSWLYFAPTTVAIKLLIGKLWKTRSIG
;
A
#
# COMPACT_ATOMS: atom_id res chain seq x y z
N MET A 1 -12.89 -3.54 14.35
CA MET A 1 -12.34 -2.74 13.22
C MET A 1 -13.45 -1.88 12.66
N ALA A 2 -13.15 -0.61 12.45
CA ALA A 2 -14.13 0.33 11.92
C ALA A 2 -14.08 0.33 10.39
N VAL A 3 -14.93 -0.47 9.76
CA VAL A 3 -14.97 -0.63 8.30
C VAL A 3 -15.21 0.71 7.59
N GLU A 4 -16.12 1.51 8.11
CA GLU A 4 -16.44 2.80 7.51
C GLU A 4 -15.26 3.79 7.58
N GLU A 5 -14.49 3.73 8.65
CA GLU A 5 -13.30 4.58 8.79
C GLU A 5 -12.22 4.20 7.76
N ILE A 6 -11.93 2.91 7.61
CA ILE A 6 -10.93 2.47 6.65
C ILE A 6 -11.39 2.71 5.21
N LYS A 7 -12.68 2.59 4.95
CA LYS A 7 -13.27 2.91 3.66
C LYS A 7 -13.08 4.39 3.32
N ARG A 8 -13.40 5.27 4.26
CA ARG A 8 -13.24 6.71 4.09
C ARG A 8 -11.78 7.07 3.81
N ILE A 9 -10.86 6.52 4.60
CA ILE A 9 -9.42 6.75 4.42
C ILE A 9 -8.97 6.32 3.02
N THR A 10 -9.41 5.14 2.59
CA THR A 10 -9.05 4.60 1.29
C THR A 10 -9.57 5.48 0.14
N GLU A 11 -10.82 5.88 0.22
CA GLU A 11 -11.46 6.70 -0.81
C GLU A 11 -10.83 8.10 -0.87
N ASP A 12 -10.58 8.71 0.29
CA ASP A 12 -9.92 10.02 0.35
C ASP A 12 -8.52 9.97 -0.24
N LEU A 13 -7.77 8.93 0.09
CA LEU A 13 -6.43 8.75 -0.45
C LEU A 13 -6.48 8.54 -1.97
N LYS A 14 -7.42 7.72 -2.45
CA LYS A 14 -7.58 7.46 -3.89
C LYS A 14 -7.88 8.73 -4.68
N GLU A 15 -8.69 9.62 -4.15
CA GLU A 15 -9.00 10.90 -4.79
C GLU A 15 -7.76 11.76 -5.03
N ASN A 16 -6.78 11.65 -4.12
CA ASN A 16 -5.57 12.46 -4.15
C ASN A 16 -4.33 11.66 -4.52
N PHE A 17 -4.52 10.52 -5.18
CA PHE A 17 -3.46 9.59 -5.50
C PHE A 17 -3.10 9.61 -6.99
N GLU A 18 -1.81 9.67 -7.28
CA GLU A 18 -1.26 9.53 -8.62
C GLU A 18 -0.31 8.34 -8.65
N TYR A 19 -0.57 7.38 -9.55
CA TYR A 19 0.26 6.19 -9.67
C TYR A 19 1.58 6.53 -10.37
N VAL A 20 2.68 6.20 -9.71
CA VAL A 20 4.03 6.41 -10.26
C VAL A 20 4.87 5.18 -9.92
N LEU A 21 5.50 4.59 -10.93
CA LEU A 21 6.41 3.47 -10.70
C LEU A 21 7.66 3.95 -9.96
N ASP A 22 8.18 3.12 -9.05
CA ASP A 22 9.38 3.41 -8.27
C ASP A 22 10.57 3.78 -9.13
N THR A 23 10.71 3.15 -10.30
CA THR A 23 11.79 3.43 -11.25
C THR A 23 11.76 4.86 -11.76
N ARG A 24 10.58 5.47 -11.86
CA ARG A 24 10.44 6.86 -12.31
C ARG A 24 10.60 7.86 -11.17
N LYS A 25 10.10 7.55 -9.98
CA LYS A 25 10.10 8.47 -8.86
C LYS A 25 11.41 8.44 -8.09
N TYR A 26 11.99 7.27 -7.90
CA TYR A 26 13.16 7.07 -7.03
C TYR A 26 14.35 6.46 -7.75
N GLY A 27 14.21 6.11 -9.02
CA GLY A 27 15.27 5.49 -9.82
C GLY A 27 15.61 4.07 -9.40
N LYS A 28 14.78 3.40 -8.60
CA LYS A 28 15.02 2.04 -8.13
C LYS A 28 13.73 1.26 -7.96
N ARG A 29 13.78 -0.04 -8.29
CA ARG A 29 12.69 -0.98 -8.04
C ARG A 29 12.59 -1.34 -6.56
N ASP A 30 11.38 -1.70 -6.12
CA ASP A 30 11.10 -2.27 -4.79
C ASP A 30 11.47 -1.39 -3.59
N ALA A 31 11.51 -0.09 -3.78
CA ALA A 31 11.59 0.83 -2.66
C ALA A 31 10.17 1.15 -2.20
N TRP A 32 9.88 0.91 -0.92
CA TRP A 32 8.54 1.10 -0.35
C TRP A 32 8.50 2.31 0.55
N TYR A 33 7.40 3.05 0.48
CA TYR A 33 7.23 4.28 1.24
C TYR A 33 5.81 4.37 1.80
N VAL A 34 5.70 4.94 3.01
CA VAL A 34 4.45 5.54 3.45
C VAL A 34 4.46 6.94 2.85
N MET A 35 3.54 7.18 1.91
CA MET A 35 3.54 8.41 1.13
C MET A 35 3.21 9.62 1.98
N ARG A 36 3.86 10.74 1.65
CA ARG A 36 3.53 12.06 2.19
C ARG A 36 2.95 12.91 1.08
N PRO A 37 2.08 13.88 1.41
CA PRO A 37 1.58 14.79 0.39
C PRO A 37 2.72 15.50 -0.31
N ASP A 38 2.65 15.59 -1.63
CA ASP A 38 3.64 16.31 -2.41
C ASP A 38 3.48 17.82 -2.14
N PRO A 39 4.51 18.49 -1.63
CA PRO A 39 4.43 19.94 -1.35
C PRO A 39 4.28 20.80 -2.59
N LEU A 40 4.53 20.22 -3.79
CA LEU A 40 4.33 20.91 -5.06
C LEU A 40 2.91 20.80 -5.57
N GLY A 41 2.05 20.04 -4.91
CA GLY A 41 0.63 19.97 -5.20
C GLY A 41 -0.01 21.32 -4.92
N LYS A 42 -0.59 21.92 -5.96
CA LYS A 42 -0.98 23.34 -5.95
C LYS A 42 -2.15 23.67 -5.01
N THR A 43 -3.17 22.82 -4.96
CA THR A 43 -4.39 23.12 -4.20
C THR A 43 -4.75 22.03 -3.19
N TRP A 44 -4.38 20.81 -3.46
CA TRP A 44 -4.58 19.68 -2.54
C TRP A 44 -3.32 18.86 -2.45
N PRO A 45 -3.14 18.18 -1.31
CA PRO A 45 -2.05 17.22 -1.20
C PRO A 45 -2.24 16.10 -2.23
N ILE A 46 -1.22 15.87 -3.03
CA ILE A 46 -1.18 14.77 -3.99
C ILE A 46 -0.21 13.72 -3.47
N TYR A 47 -0.69 12.47 -3.39
CA TYR A 47 0.13 11.34 -2.97
C TYR A 47 0.59 10.59 -4.22
N ARG A 48 1.89 10.42 -4.38
CA ARG A 48 2.48 9.73 -5.53
C ARG A 48 3.21 8.48 -5.08
N GLY A 49 2.92 7.36 -5.73
CA GLY A 49 3.53 6.09 -5.44
C GLY A 49 2.93 4.95 -6.24
N ASP A 50 3.29 3.73 -5.88
CA ASP A 50 2.76 2.53 -6.51
C ASP A 50 1.76 1.80 -5.59
N CYS A 51 1.45 0.54 -5.90
CA CYS A 51 0.44 -0.22 -5.17
C CYS A 51 0.85 -0.52 -3.72
N GLU A 52 2.12 -0.81 -3.47
CA GLU A 52 2.62 -1.04 -2.11
C GLU A 52 2.58 0.25 -1.30
N ASP A 53 3.00 1.35 -1.89
CA ASP A 53 2.99 2.65 -1.24
C ASP A 53 1.58 3.06 -0.85
N PHE A 54 0.61 2.84 -1.74
CA PHE A 54 -0.79 3.13 -1.46
C PHE A 54 -1.31 2.32 -0.27
N SER A 55 -1.09 1.01 -0.30
CA SER A 55 -1.57 0.10 0.74
C SER A 55 -0.97 0.43 2.11
N LEU A 56 0.34 0.67 2.15
CA LEU A 56 1.03 1.02 3.40
C LEU A 56 0.60 2.39 3.93
N THR A 57 0.30 3.32 3.05
CA THR A 57 -0.18 4.65 3.46
C THR A 57 -1.59 4.56 4.05
N VAL A 58 -2.48 3.76 3.47
CA VAL A 58 -3.80 3.50 4.05
C VAL A 58 -3.65 2.94 5.47
N LEU A 59 -2.78 1.95 5.64
CA LEU A 59 -2.54 1.36 6.96
C LEU A 59 -2.01 2.40 7.96
N TYR A 60 -1.07 3.22 7.53
CA TYR A 60 -0.51 4.26 8.39
C TYR A 60 -1.56 5.27 8.84
N HIS A 61 -2.41 5.73 7.93
CA HIS A 61 -3.51 6.64 8.25
C HIS A 61 -4.55 5.98 9.16
N TYR A 62 -4.89 4.71 8.89
CA TYR A 62 -5.79 3.96 9.75
C TYR A 62 -5.23 3.76 11.15
N SER A 63 -3.92 3.69 11.28
CA SER A 63 -3.21 3.58 12.56
C SER A 63 -3.15 4.92 13.31
N GLY A 64 -3.83 5.96 12.83
CA GLY A 64 -3.80 7.29 13.41
C GLY A 64 -2.45 7.97 13.27
N LYS A 65 -1.69 7.62 12.23
CA LYS A 65 -0.33 8.08 11.97
C LYS A 65 0.63 7.71 13.10
N SER A 66 0.36 6.61 13.76
CA SER A 66 1.20 6.04 14.82
C SER A 66 1.98 4.85 14.26
N TRP A 67 3.31 4.95 14.24
CA TRP A 67 4.18 3.86 13.83
C TRP A 67 4.05 2.64 14.73
N LEU A 68 3.79 2.85 16.04
CA LEU A 68 3.60 1.76 16.98
C LEU A 68 2.37 0.92 16.61
N LYS A 69 1.25 1.57 16.33
CA LYS A 69 0.02 0.89 15.90
C LYS A 69 0.18 0.26 14.52
N PHE A 70 0.86 0.94 13.61
CA PHE A 70 1.17 0.44 12.26
C PHE A 70 1.88 -0.92 12.35
N TRP A 71 2.96 -0.99 13.11
CA TRP A 71 3.72 -2.23 13.28
C TRP A 71 2.94 -3.28 14.08
N TYR A 72 2.15 -2.87 15.06
CA TYR A 72 1.30 -3.78 15.81
C TYR A 72 0.33 -4.52 14.88
N TYR A 73 -0.33 -3.80 13.96
CA TYR A 73 -1.24 -4.43 13.00
C TYR A 73 -0.53 -5.43 12.08
N LEU A 74 0.64 -5.09 11.62
CA LEU A 74 1.42 -5.96 10.72
C LEU A 74 1.97 -7.19 11.43
N PHE A 75 2.60 -7.02 12.59
CA PHE A 75 3.21 -8.13 13.30
C PHE A 75 2.20 -9.07 13.96
N THR A 76 1.00 -8.62 14.23
CA THR A 76 -0.11 -9.48 14.72
C THR A 76 -0.93 -10.06 13.58
N TYR A 77 -0.60 -9.75 12.32
CA TYR A 77 -1.37 -10.14 11.13
C TYR A 77 -2.83 -9.70 11.15
N LYS A 78 -3.17 -8.69 11.92
CA LYS A 78 -4.47 -8.02 11.82
C LYS A 78 -4.58 -7.28 10.50
N ALA A 79 -3.45 -6.73 10.03
CA ALA A 79 -3.29 -6.22 8.68
C ALA A 79 -2.23 -7.06 7.97
N HIS A 80 -2.47 -7.38 6.70
CA HIS A 80 -1.56 -8.19 5.91
C HIS A 80 -1.46 -7.64 4.50
N MET A 81 -0.23 -7.43 4.04
CA MET A 81 0.02 -7.14 2.63
C MET A 81 -0.03 -8.44 1.85
N ARG A 82 -0.84 -8.49 0.81
CA ARG A 82 -0.99 -9.69 0.00
C ARG A 82 -0.53 -9.45 -1.43
N TYR A 83 0.09 -10.47 -2.01
CA TYR A 83 0.57 -10.43 -3.38
C TYR A 83 -0.43 -11.13 -4.30
N CYS A 84 -0.70 -10.51 -5.44
CA CYS A 84 -1.58 -11.07 -6.45
C CYS A 84 -1.13 -10.65 -7.85
N TYR A 85 -1.74 -11.26 -8.85
CA TYR A 85 -1.64 -10.82 -10.23
C TYR A 85 -2.97 -10.23 -10.67
N VAL A 86 -2.92 -9.20 -11.50
CA VAL A 86 -4.11 -8.56 -12.05
C VAL A 86 -4.13 -8.81 -13.55
N ASP A 87 -5.17 -9.51 -14.01
CA ASP A 87 -5.42 -9.85 -15.41
C ASP A 87 -4.38 -10.78 -16.06
N THR A 88 -3.09 -10.54 -15.90
CA THR A 88 -2.03 -11.35 -16.50
C THR A 88 -0.98 -11.73 -15.45
N PRO A 89 -0.29 -12.89 -15.63
CA PRO A 89 0.77 -13.32 -14.70
C PRO A 89 1.97 -12.37 -14.62
N ASP A 90 2.13 -11.47 -15.60
CA ASP A 90 3.24 -10.53 -15.64
C ASP A 90 2.98 -9.27 -14.82
N ARG A 91 1.74 -9.07 -14.38
CA ARG A 91 1.33 -7.86 -13.69
C ARG A 91 1.15 -8.10 -12.20
N GLY A 92 2.27 -8.09 -11.48
CA GLY A 92 2.28 -8.21 -10.02
C GLY A 92 1.64 -7.01 -9.35
N HIS A 93 0.96 -7.26 -8.22
CA HIS A 93 0.19 -6.24 -7.51
C HIS A 93 0.14 -6.54 -6.02
N ALA A 94 0.07 -5.49 -5.22
CA ALA A 94 -0.05 -5.60 -3.78
C ALA A 94 -1.38 -5.03 -3.30
N VAL A 95 -2.01 -5.73 -2.37
CA VAL A 95 -3.25 -5.29 -1.73
C VAL A 95 -3.08 -5.35 -0.22
N LEU A 96 -3.84 -4.52 0.49
CA LEU A 96 -3.90 -4.54 1.94
C LEU A 96 -5.13 -5.33 2.36
N ASN A 97 -4.96 -6.24 3.31
CA ASN A 97 -6.03 -7.10 3.82
C ASN A 97 -6.22 -6.90 5.31
N PHE A 98 -7.47 -6.65 5.72
CA PHE A 98 -7.91 -6.66 7.11
C PHE A 98 -9.07 -7.65 7.24
N GLY A 99 -8.79 -8.85 7.79
CA GLY A 99 -9.82 -9.88 7.88
C GLY A 99 -10.43 -10.18 6.51
N ASP A 100 -11.71 -9.89 6.34
CA ASP A 100 -12.42 -10.12 5.07
C ASP A 100 -12.39 -8.93 4.13
N ILE A 101 -11.81 -7.82 4.55
CA ILE A 101 -11.76 -6.59 3.76
C ILE A 101 -10.43 -6.50 3.02
N TYR A 102 -10.50 -6.16 1.74
CA TYR A 102 -9.36 -5.96 0.86
C TYR A 102 -9.36 -4.53 0.32
N ILE A 103 -8.19 -3.93 0.19
CA ILE A 103 -8.01 -2.54 -0.20
C ILE A 103 -6.85 -2.44 -1.17
N ASP A 104 -7.04 -1.73 -2.28
CA ASP A 104 -5.96 -1.42 -3.20
C ASP A 104 -6.22 -0.10 -3.93
N ASN A 105 -5.23 0.33 -4.70
CA ASN A 105 -5.32 1.58 -5.45
C ASN A 105 -6.21 1.50 -6.69
N ILE A 106 -6.49 0.29 -7.19
CA ILE A 106 -7.31 0.11 -8.39
C ILE A 106 -8.79 0.28 -8.05
N PHE A 107 -9.29 -0.46 -7.05
CA PHE A 107 -10.65 -0.29 -6.57
C PHE A 107 -10.85 1.07 -5.88
N GLY A 108 -9.84 1.50 -5.11
CA GLY A 108 -9.91 2.78 -4.40
C GLY A 108 -10.94 2.83 -3.29
N THR A 109 -11.41 1.68 -2.83
CA THR A 109 -12.38 1.53 -1.75
C THR A 109 -12.23 0.16 -1.12
N THR A 110 -13.03 -0.14 -0.10
CA THR A 110 -13.04 -1.48 0.49
C THR A 110 -13.76 -2.45 -0.43
N THR A 111 -13.24 -3.66 -0.52
CA THR A 111 -13.81 -4.72 -1.34
C THR A 111 -13.58 -6.08 -0.66
N THR A 112 -13.96 -7.15 -1.31
CA THR A 112 -13.76 -8.52 -0.83
C THR A 112 -12.84 -9.28 -1.77
N LYS A 113 -12.30 -10.40 -1.30
CA LYS A 113 -11.50 -11.29 -2.13
C LYS A 113 -12.28 -11.78 -3.33
N ASP A 114 -13.55 -12.16 -3.11
CA ASP A 114 -14.41 -12.65 -4.19
C ASP A 114 -14.66 -11.59 -5.27
N GLU A 115 -14.86 -10.35 -4.87
CA GLU A 115 -15.02 -9.24 -5.81
C GLU A 115 -13.74 -8.99 -6.61
N MET A 116 -12.59 -9.06 -5.96
CA MET A 116 -11.30 -8.92 -6.63
C MET A 116 -11.06 -10.06 -7.62
N GLU A 117 -11.33 -11.31 -7.21
CA GLU A 117 -11.18 -12.46 -8.09
C GLU A 117 -12.12 -12.39 -9.28
N ALA A 118 -13.35 -11.93 -9.08
CA ALA A 118 -14.31 -11.72 -10.17
C ALA A 118 -13.82 -10.66 -11.18
N ARG A 119 -12.98 -9.74 -10.73
CA ARG A 119 -12.38 -8.69 -11.56
C ARG A 119 -11.12 -9.17 -12.30
N GLY A 120 -10.60 -10.35 -11.99
CA GLY A 120 -9.40 -10.88 -12.64
C GLY A 120 -8.17 -10.93 -11.74
N TYR A 121 -8.31 -10.67 -10.44
CA TYR A 121 -7.21 -10.80 -9.49
C TYR A 121 -6.97 -12.27 -9.19
N VAL A 122 -5.70 -12.68 -9.21
CA VAL A 122 -5.30 -14.03 -8.85
C VAL A 122 -4.34 -13.96 -7.68
N PHE A 123 -4.80 -14.37 -6.51
CA PHE A 123 -3.98 -14.35 -5.30
C PHE A 123 -3.03 -15.54 -5.29
N ARG A 124 -1.78 -15.27 -5.02
CA ARG A 124 -0.75 -16.29 -4.88
C ARG A 124 -0.57 -16.70 -3.43
N ALA A 125 -0.47 -17.99 -3.22
CA ALA A 125 -0.12 -18.55 -1.92
C ALA A 125 1.30 -19.15 -2.01
N PRO A 126 2.13 -19.01 -0.98
CA PRO A 126 1.87 -18.24 0.24
C PRO A 126 2.33 -16.78 0.12
N SER A 127 1.39 -15.87 0.06
CA SER A 127 1.72 -14.45 -0.06
C SER A 127 2.48 -13.90 1.14
N TRP A 128 2.38 -14.55 2.30
CA TRP A 128 3.10 -14.16 3.50
C TRP A 128 4.61 -14.27 3.35
N LEU A 129 5.10 -15.09 2.43
CA LEU A 129 6.53 -15.19 2.14
C LEU A 129 7.08 -13.91 1.51
N TYR A 130 6.27 -13.25 0.67
CA TYR A 130 6.70 -12.05 -0.04
C TYR A 130 6.51 -10.79 0.78
N PHE A 131 5.45 -10.73 1.59
CA PHE A 131 5.07 -9.55 2.34
C PHE A 131 4.99 -9.77 3.85
N ALA A 132 5.86 -10.64 4.39
CA ALA A 132 5.98 -10.81 5.83
C ALA A 132 6.30 -9.46 6.50
N PRO A 133 5.88 -9.23 7.76
CA PRO A 133 6.14 -7.96 8.44
C PRO A 133 7.62 -7.57 8.45
N THR A 134 8.52 -8.52 8.56
CA THR A 134 9.97 -8.28 8.48
C THR A 134 10.38 -7.76 7.11
N THR A 135 9.81 -8.31 6.04
CA THR A 135 10.05 -7.84 4.67
C THR A 135 9.57 -6.41 4.50
N VAL A 136 8.38 -6.09 5.00
CA VAL A 136 7.84 -4.74 4.97
C VAL A 136 8.78 -3.77 5.70
N ALA A 137 9.27 -4.17 6.87
CA ALA A 137 10.20 -3.35 7.65
C ALA A 137 11.50 -3.05 6.88
N ILE A 138 12.09 -4.09 6.27
CA ILE A 138 13.32 -3.94 5.49
C ILE A 138 13.09 -3.04 4.27
N LYS A 139 11.99 -3.24 3.54
CA LYS A 139 11.69 -2.45 2.34
C LYS A 139 11.41 -0.98 2.67
N LEU A 140 10.73 -0.70 3.78
CA LEU A 140 10.50 0.66 4.23
C LEU A 140 11.80 1.33 4.68
N LEU A 141 12.68 0.58 5.35
CA LEU A 141 13.98 1.10 5.76
C LEU A 141 14.85 1.43 4.53
N ILE A 142 14.88 0.55 3.55
CA ILE A 142 15.59 0.78 2.29
C ILE A 142 15.05 2.03 1.59
N GLY A 143 13.72 2.16 1.52
CA GLY A 143 13.07 3.32 0.93
C GLY A 143 13.49 4.62 1.62
N LYS A 144 13.48 4.64 2.95
CA LYS A 144 13.86 5.80 3.73
C LYS A 144 15.32 6.20 3.48
N LEU A 145 16.25 5.24 3.50
CA LEU A 145 17.66 5.49 3.24
C LEU A 145 17.89 5.97 1.81
N TRP A 146 17.21 5.37 0.86
CA TRP A 146 17.33 5.72 -0.55
C TRP A 146 16.84 7.15 -0.82
N LYS A 147 15.70 7.51 -0.25
CA LYS A 147 15.13 8.84 -0.38
C LYS A 147 16.07 9.91 0.18
N THR A 148 16.68 9.63 1.31
CA THR A 148 17.67 10.54 1.93
C THR A 148 18.87 10.76 1.01
N ARG A 149 19.33 9.71 0.31
CA ARG A 149 20.45 9.82 -0.63
C ARG A 149 20.09 10.57 -1.91
N SER A 150 18.87 10.43 -2.39
CA SER A 150 18.44 11.09 -3.63
C SER A 150 18.16 12.58 -3.46
N ILE A 151 17.96 13.04 -2.24
CA ILE A 151 17.73 14.45 -1.91
C ILE A 151 19.03 15.16 -1.52
N GLY A 152 20.04 14.39 -1.15
CA GLY A 152 21.35 14.92 -0.76
C GLY A 152 22.25 15.26 -1.98
#